data_31b971fa24fdf8794a737041c9dc1fea
#
_entry.id   31b971fa24fdf8794a737041c9dc1fea
#
_cell.length_a   1.000
_cell.length_b   1.000
_cell.length_c   1.000
_cell.angle_alpha   90.00
_cell.angle_beta   90.00
_cell.angle_gamma   90.00
#
_symmetry.space_group_name_H-M   'P 1'
#
loop_
_entity.id
_entity.type
_entity.pdbx_description
1 polymer ?
#
loop_
_entity_poly.entity_id
_entity_poly.type
_entity_poly.pdbx_seq_one_letter_code
_entity_poly.pdbx_strand_id
1 'polypeptide(L)' 'MAHQLHGREVIIEYRPVGQIVRVSAIDADSLTEISIQGPASAGEEILKRNAMKRLEYVLRKKGLIS' A
#
# COMPACT_ATOMS: atom_id res chain seq x y z
N MET A 1 3.56 -9.89 3.24
CA MET A 1 2.59 -10.60 2.37
C MET A 1 2.55 -9.94 0.99
N ALA A 2 2.57 -10.73 -0.06
CA ALA A 2 2.61 -10.21 -1.42
C ALA A 2 1.21 -10.10 -2.00
N HIS A 3 0.97 -9.02 -2.72
CA HIS A 3 -0.29 -8.75 -3.39
C HIS A 3 -0.01 -8.36 -4.83
N GLN A 4 -1.04 -8.33 -5.66
CA GLN A 4 -0.89 -8.00 -7.08
C GLN A 4 -1.64 -6.73 -7.42
N LEU A 5 -1.03 -5.92 -8.28
CA LEU A 5 -1.63 -4.68 -8.77
C LEU A 5 -1.16 -4.49 -10.21
N HIS A 6 -2.08 -4.57 -11.16
CA HIS A 6 -1.75 -4.46 -12.60
C HIS A 6 -0.63 -5.43 -13.01
N GLY A 7 -0.68 -6.67 -12.48
CA GLY A 7 0.33 -7.68 -12.80
C GLY A 7 1.66 -7.49 -12.09
N ARG A 8 1.77 -6.48 -11.24
CA ARG A 8 3.00 -6.18 -10.49
C ARG A 8 2.85 -6.71 -9.08
N GLU A 9 3.93 -7.22 -8.51
CA GLU A 9 3.92 -7.68 -7.13
C GLU A 9 4.07 -6.50 -6.17
N VAL A 10 3.22 -6.48 -5.14
CA VAL A 10 3.24 -5.43 -4.12
C VAL A 10 3.43 -6.07 -2.76
N ILE A 11 4.36 -5.54 -2.00
CA ILE A 11 4.62 -5.99 -0.64
C ILE A 11 3.91 -5.04 0.31
N ILE A 12 3.09 -5.61 1.21
CA ILE A 12 2.34 -4.83 2.19
C ILE A 12 2.92 -5.09 3.57
N GLU A 13 3.18 -4.02 4.31
CA GLU A 13 3.63 -4.12 5.69
C GLU A 13 2.69 -3.36 6.59
N TYR A 14 2.34 -3.96 7.73
CA TYR A 14 1.50 -3.35 8.74
C TYR A 14 2.34 -3.07 9.99
N ARG A 15 2.29 -1.85 10.47
CA ARG A 15 3.04 -1.47 11.65
C ARG A 15 2.10 -0.79 12.65
N PRO A 16 1.60 -1.54 13.64
CA PRO A 16 0.74 -0.94 14.67
C PRO A 16 1.57 -0.06 15.61
N VAL A 17 1.02 1.10 15.93
CA VAL A 17 1.61 2.01 16.92
C VAL A 17 0.46 2.57 17.75
N GLY A 18 0.25 2.02 18.93
CA GLY A 18 -0.89 2.40 19.76
C GLY A 18 -2.20 2.07 19.08
N GLN A 19 -3.05 3.05 18.88
CA GLN A 19 -4.35 2.87 18.23
C GLN A 19 -4.31 3.18 16.73
N ILE A 20 -3.13 3.40 16.19
CA ILE A 20 -2.94 3.71 14.79
C ILE A 20 -2.17 2.57 14.13
N VAL A 21 -2.52 2.26 12.88
CA VAL A 21 -1.75 1.32 12.08
C VAL A 21 -1.19 2.07 10.88
N ARG A 22 0.12 1.96 10.70
CA ARG A 22 0.77 2.46 9.50
C ARG A 22 0.89 1.31 8.52
N VAL A 23 0.48 1.55 7.28
CA VAL A 23 0.53 0.53 6.24
C VAL A 23 1.39 1.04 5.10
N SER A 24 2.40 0.26 4.74
CA SER A 24 3.28 0.58 3.62
C SER A 24 2.97 -0.39 2.49
N ALA A 25 2.99 0.14 1.26
CA ALA A 25 2.86 -0.68 0.06
C ALA A 25 4.05 -0.39 -0.84
N ILE A 26 4.74 -1.43 -1.25
CA ILE A 26 5.98 -1.31 -2.02
C ILE A 26 5.82 -2.07 -3.33
N ASP A 27 6.00 -1.38 -4.46
CA ASP A 27 6.04 -2.03 -5.76
C ASP A 27 7.39 -2.72 -5.91
N ALA A 28 7.39 -4.04 -6.00
CA ALA A 28 8.62 -4.82 -6.01
C ALA A 28 9.50 -4.54 -7.23
N ASP A 29 8.90 -4.15 -8.35
CA ASP A 29 9.67 -3.92 -9.58
C ASP A 29 10.40 -2.58 -9.55
N SER A 30 9.70 -1.50 -9.18
CA SER A 30 10.28 -0.16 -9.21
C SER A 30 10.80 0.29 -7.85
N LEU A 31 10.47 -0.45 -6.79
CA LEU A 31 10.78 -0.11 -5.41
C LEU A 31 10.08 1.17 -4.95
N THR A 32 9.06 1.60 -5.67
CA THR A 32 8.23 2.72 -5.25
C THR A 32 7.48 2.31 -4.00
N GLU A 33 7.58 3.12 -2.97
CA GLU A 33 6.94 2.85 -1.70
C GLU A 33 6.06 4.02 -1.30
N ILE A 34 4.86 3.69 -0.79
CA ILE A 34 3.99 4.67 -0.15
C ILE A 34 3.63 4.18 1.24
N SER A 35 3.21 5.10 2.09
CA SER A 35 2.70 4.76 3.40
C SER A 35 1.43 5.55 3.65
N ILE A 36 0.48 4.91 4.30
CA ILE A 36 -0.70 5.56 4.83
C ILE A 36 -0.83 5.19 6.29
N GLN A 37 -1.66 5.89 7.02
CA GLN A 37 -1.97 5.46 8.38
C GLN A 37 -3.45 5.69 8.65
N GLY A 38 -3.98 4.91 9.57
CA GLY A 38 -5.38 5.02 9.96
C GLY A 38 -5.61 4.37 11.31
N PRO A 39 -6.83 4.49 11.84
CA PRO A 39 -7.13 3.90 13.14
C PRO A 39 -7.13 2.36 13.03
N ALA A 40 -6.62 1.71 14.08
CA ALA A 40 -6.64 0.25 14.12
C ALA A 40 -8.05 -0.30 13.99
N SER A 41 -9.05 0.47 14.45
CA SER A 41 -10.45 0.06 14.37
C SER A 41 -10.99 -0.04 12.95
N ALA A 42 -10.32 0.55 11.98
CA ALA A 42 -10.76 0.46 10.57
C ALA A 42 -10.56 -0.95 10.00
N GLY A 43 -9.63 -1.72 10.56
CA GLY A 43 -9.35 -3.07 10.10
C GLY A 43 -8.34 -3.12 8.95
N GLU A 44 -7.62 -4.23 8.88
CA GLU A 44 -6.53 -4.38 7.92
C GLU A 44 -7.00 -4.32 6.47
N GLU A 45 -8.18 -4.89 6.16
CA GLU A 45 -8.66 -4.92 4.77
C GLU A 45 -8.93 -3.51 4.23
N ILE A 46 -9.51 -2.64 5.05
CA ILE A 46 -9.78 -1.28 4.63
C ILE A 46 -8.47 -0.52 4.45
N LEU A 47 -7.55 -0.67 5.40
CA LEU A 47 -6.26 0.02 5.33
C LEU A 47 -5.43 -0.47 4.16
N LYS A 48 -5.43 -1.78 3.91
CA LYS A 48 -4.73 -2.35 2.76
C LYS A 48 -5.30 -1.79 1.45
N ARG A 49 -6.62 -1.75 1.33
CA ARG A 49 -7.26 -1.22 0.13
C ARG A 49 -6.85 0.23 -0.12
N ASN A 50 -6.82 1.03 0.94
CA ASN A 50 -6.45 2.43 0.81
C ASN A 50 -4.98 2.57 0.41
N ALA A 51 -4.09 1.74 0.98
CA ALA A 51 -2.69 1.74 0.63
C ALA A 51 -2.48 1.34 -0.83
N MET A 52 -3.20 0.30 -1.28
CA MET A 52 -3.10 -0.15 -2.67
C MET A 52 -3.56 0.93 -3.64
N LYS A 53 -4.65 1.63 -3.32
CA LYS A 53 -5.14 2.73 -4.17
C LYS A 53 -4.13 3.86 -4.23
N ARG A 54 -3.48 4.18 -3.12
CA ARG A 54 -2.47 5.23 -3.10
C ARG A 54 -1.27 4.85 -3.94
N LEU A 55 -0.81 3.60 -3.81
CA LEU A 55 0.30 3.12 -4.62
C LEU A 55 -0.07 3.15 -6.11
N GLU A 56 -1.27 2.70 -6.46
CA GLU A 56 -1.73 2.73 -7.85
C GLU A 56 -1.68 4.15 -8.42
N TYR A 57 -2.15 5.12 -7.64
CA TYR A 57 -2.11 6.51 -8.04
C TYR A 57 -0.67 6.97 -8.33
N VAL A 58 0.26 6.64 -7.42
CA VAL A 58 1.65 7.06 -7.57
C VAL A 58 2.31 6.38 -8.76
N LEU A 59 2.06 5.09 -8.96
CA LEU A 59 2.61 4.37 -10.12
C LEU A 59 2.09 4.95 -11.43
N ARG A 60 0.82 5.34 -11.46
CA ARG A 60 0.24 5.96 -12.66
C ARG A 60 0.87 7.33 -12.93
N LYS A 61 1.09 8.11 -11.88
CA LYS A 61 1.75 9.41 -12.01
C LYS A 61 3.17 9.28 -12.52
N LYS A 62 3.85 8.18 -12.17
CA LYS A 62 5.20 7.91 -12.66
C LYS A 62 5.23 7.31 -14.05
N GLY A 63 4.07 6.97 -14.62
CA GLY A 63 3.99 6.35 -15.92
C GLY A 63 4.36 4.88 -15.94
N LEU A 64 4.37 4.22 -14.77
CA LEU A 64 4.72 2.81 -14.67
C LEU A 64 3.53 1.90 -14.94
N ILE A 65 2.33 2.42 -14.83
CA ILE A 65 1.09 1.73 -15.22
C ILE A 65 0.21 2.73 -15.97
N SER A 66 -0.71 2.23 -16.76
CA SER A 66 -1.61 3.08 -17.56
C SER A 66 -2.93 3.39 -16.85
#